data_367f6362d2768c5e3be001cfbcaa7871
#
_entry.id   367f6362d2768c5e3be001cfbcaa7871
#
_cell.length_a   1.000
_cell.length_b   1.000
_cell.length_c   1.000
_cell.angle_alpha   90.00
_cell.angle_beta   90.00
_cell.angle_gamma   90.00
#
_symmetry.space_group_name_H-M   'P 1'
#
loop_
_entity.id
_entity.type
_entity.pdbx_description
1 polymer ?
#
loop_
_entity_poly.entity_id
_entity_poly.type
_entity_poly.pdbx_seq_one_letter_code
_entity_poly.pdbx_strand_id
1 'polypeptide(L)'
;MPQIKYPLETFAKIKVIGIGGGGGNIISRMNRGQMRGVEFIAVNTDVQDLHKTGIREKIHIGKNISKGLGAGMNPEIGRQAAEEAKTQLEEAIKGAEMVFLTAGLGGGTGTGAIPIIAELSKETGALTIAVVTKPFFFEGSRRSQIAEEGLAKLKEKVDAYIVVPNDRIFNIIDQDTPLSQAFEAIDDILKYAVKGVAELINVPGIINVDFADVKTVLQDAGLALIGIGKAAGQERAMNAVKSAISSPLIEISPHGARGVLFSVIGNDLKMAEINDAAKSVSEIVDPSAKIIFGAMEDNRLKKGEIKIMVIAAGFNGLVKYNNDAKQQSIISEKLPVKKIEVPSDITPKTSSESLEIPAFLRRRKK
;
A
#
# COMPACT_ATOMS: atom_id res chain seq x y z
N MET A 1 -17.30 38.15 32.85
CA MET A 1 -16.48 36.94 32.84
C MET A 1 -15.81 36.84 31.47
N PRO A 2 -14.51 36.71 31.37
CA PRO A 2 -13.85 36.53 30.06
C PRO A 2 -14.33 35.23 29.45
N GLN A 3 -14.95 35.30 28.27
CA GLN A 3 -15.26 34.12 27.47
C GLN A 3 -13.92 33.52 27.01
N ILE A 4 -13.55 32.40 27.58
CA ILE A 4 -12.44 31.58 27.07
C ILE A 4 -12.91 31.06 25.72
N LYS A 5 -12.46 31.69 24.62
CA LYS A 5 -12.58 31.13 23.29
C LYS A 5 -11.63 29.91 23.24
N TYR A 6 -12.15 28.73 23.51
CA TYR A 6 -11.45 27.51 23.13
C TYR A 6 -11.30 27.55 21.62
N PRO A 7 -10.11 27.29 21.08
CA PRO A 7 -9.99 27.07 19.64
C PRO A 7 -10.88 25.89 19.28
N LEU A 8 -11.94 26.19 18.52
CA LEU A 8 -12.90 25.24 18.00
C LEU A 8 -12.09 24.26 17.11
N GLU A 9 -12.07 23.00 17.53
CA GLU A 9 -11.55 21.83 16.81
C GLU A 9 -10.03 21.82 16.59
N THR A 10 -9.29 21.20 17.51
CA THR A 10 -7.91 20.77 17.28
C THR A 10 -7.95 19.47 16.52
N PHE A 11 -7.92 19.52 15.19
CA PHE A 11 -7.71 18.34 14.35
C PHE A 11 -6.26 17.87 14.48
N ALA A 12 -6.05 16.56 14.56
CA ALA A 12 -4.72 16.00 14.43
C ALA A 12 -4.12 16.39 13.07
N LYS A 13 -2.91 16.95 13.07
CA LYS A 13 -2.22 17.35 11.86
C LYS A 13 -1.64 16.12 11.17
N ILE A 14 -2.30 15.68 10.12
CA ILE A 14 -1.92 14.52 9.34
C ILE A 14 -1.26 14.97 8.04
N LYS A 15 -0.05 14.50 7.77
CA LYS A 15 0.64 14.72 6.50
C LYS A 15 0.74 13.42 5.71
N VAL A 16 0.49 13.51 4.40
CA VAL A 16 0.60 12.36 3.48
C VAL A 16 1.65 12.70 2.43
N ILE A 17 2.76 11.98 2.46
CA ILE A 17 3.91 12.22 1.61
C ILE A 17 3.97 11.14 0.53
N GLY A 18 3.77 11.55 -0.72
CA GLY A 18 3.90 10.68 -1.90
C GLY A 18 5.29 10.76 -2.49
N ILE A 19 6.01 9.65 -2.53
CA ILE A 19 7.43 9.59 -2.85
C ILE A 19 7.63 8.88 -4.18
N GLY A 20 8.32 9.55 -5.11
CA GLY A 20 8.55 9.09 -6.48
C GLY A 20 7.28 9.14 -7.34
N GLY A 21 7.34 8.68 -8.58
CA GLY A 21 6.22 8.73 -9.53
C GLY A 21 4.98 7.99 -9.05
N GLY A 22 5.14 6.75 -8.55
CA GLY A 22 4.02 5.98 -8.01
C GLY A 22 3.35 6.68 -6.83
N GLY A 23 4.15 7.13 -5.83
CA GLY A 23 3.63 7.86 -4.68
C GLY A 23 2.94 9.17 -5.06
N GLY A 24 3.52 9.93 -6.01
CA GLY A 24 2.94 11.15 -6.55
C GLY A 24 1.57 10.93 -7.20
N ASN A 25 1.41 9.86 -7.96
CA ASN A 25 0.14 9.48 -8.58
C ASN A 25 -0.93 9.12 -7.53
N ILE A 26 -0.56 8.32 -6.53
CA ILE A 26 -1.44 7.92 -5.44
C ILE A 26 -1.99 9.14 -4.72
N ILE A 27 -1.11 10.05 -4.25
CA ILE A 27 -1.56 11.22 -3.49
C ILE A 27 -2.34 12.22 -4.36
N SER A 28 -2.03 12.32 -5.66
CA SER A 28 -2.80 13.15 -6.60
C SER A 28 -4.26 12.70 -6.71
N ARG A 29 -4.50 11.39 -6.69
CA ARG A 29 -5.86 10.82 -6.68
C ARG A 29 -6.52 10.96 -5.30
N MET A 30 -5.77 10.78 -4.21
CA MET A 30 -6.28 11.01 -2.85
C MET A 30 -6.76 12.45 -2.65
N ASN A 31 -5.99 13.42 -3.13
CA ASN A 31 -6.28 14.84 -2.99
C ASN A 31 -7.60 15.27 -3.67
N ARG A 32 -7.99 14.61 -4.75
CA ARG A 32 -9.30 14.85 -5.39
C ARG A 32 -10.49 14.57 -4.48
N GLY A 33 -10.29 13.74 -3.46
CA GLY A 33 -11.33 13.32 -2.51
C GLY A 33 -11.53 14.26 -1.32
N GLN A 34 -10.83 15.40 -1.23
CA GLN A 34 -10.88 16.38 -0.14
C GLN A 34 -10.94 15.73 1.25
N MET A 35 -9.79 15.41 1.82
CA MET A 35 -9.70 14.87 3.18
C MET A 35 -9.49 16.01 4.18
N ARG A 36 -10.40 16.17 5.15
CA ARG A 36 -10.28 17.21 6.18
C ARG A 36 -9.08 16.93 7.09
N GLY A 37 -8.29 17.96 7.40
CA GLY A 37 -7.15 17.86 8.32
C GLY A 37 -5.95 17.11 7.76
N VAL A 38 -5.91 16.85 6.43
CA VAL A 38 -4.81 16.15 5.75
C VAL A 38 -4.11 17.08 4.79
N GLU A 39 -2.79 17.20 4.95
CA GLU A 39 -1.88 17.92 4.05
C GLU A 39 -1.15 16.92 3.14
N PHE A 40 -1.08 17.21 1.84
CA PHE A 40 -0.42 16.36 0.86
C PHE A 40 0.89 16.99 0.38
N ILE A 41 1.97 16.21 0.37
CA ILE A 41 3.30 16.61 -0.06
C ILE A 41 3.80 15.64 -1.12
N ALA A 42 4.18 16.14 -2.30
CA ALA A 42 4.77 15.33 -3.35
C ALA A 42 6.30 15.47 -3.33
N VAL A 43 7.01 14.33 -3.28
CA VAL A 43 8.47 14.27 -3.25
C VAL A 43 8.97 13.44 -4.43
N ASN A 44 9.80 14.01 -5.31
CA ASN A 44 10.33 13.25 -6.45
C ASN A 44 11.71 13.78 -6.90
N THR A 45 12.50 12.91 -7.54
CA THR A 45 13.74 13.24 -8.26
C THR A 45 13.47 13.64 -9.71
N ASP A 46 12.28 13.32 -10.25
CA ASP A 46 11.85 13.70 -11.59
C ASP A 46 10.97 14.95 -11.53
N VAL A 47 11.48 16.05 -12.09
CA VAL A 47 10.80 17.36 -12.08
C VAL A 47 9.56 17.36 -12.94
N GLN A 48 9.59 16.68 -14.09
CA GLN A 48 8.45 16.65 -15.01
C GLN A 48 7.26 15.92 -14.39
N ASP A 49 7.56 14.79 -13.77
CA ASP A 49 6.54 13.99 -13.08
C ASP A 49 6.00 14.72 -11.84
N LEU A 50 6.89 15.39 -11.09
CA LEU A 50 6.51 16.22 -9.94
C LEU A 50 5.58 17.38 -10.36
N HIS A 51 5.82 18.00 -11.51
CA HIS A 51 4.94 19.07 -12.03
C HIS A 51 3.54 18.58 -12.42
N LYS A 52 3.43 17.33 -12.91
CA LYS A 52 2.14 16.75 -13.31
C LYS A 52 1.23 16.46 -12.11
N THR A 53 1.79 16.34 -10.90
CA THR A 53 0.97 16.12 -9.71
C THR A 53 0.10 17.35 -9.43
N GLY A 54 -1.18 17.13 -9.11
CA GLY A 54 -2.09 18.20 -8.69
C GLY A 54 -1.89 18.66 -7.24
N ILE A 55 -0.76 18.31 -6.62
CA ILE A 55 -0.46 18.63 -5.22
C ILE A 55 0.16 20.02 -5.15
N ARG A 56 -0.22 20.78 -4.12
CA ARG A 56 0.27 22.15 -3.92
C ARG A 56 1.71 22.16 -3.41
N GLU A 57 2.02 21.35 -2.42
CA GLU A 57 3.35 21.26 -1.81
C GLU A 57 4.19 20.21 -2.53
N LYS A 58 5.31 20.64 -3.11
CA LYS A 58 6.17 19.81 -3.95
C LYS A 58 7.62 19.99 -3.53
N ILE A 59 8.32 18.87 -3.32
CA ILE A 59 9.72 18.86 -2.96
C ILE A 59 10.51 18.11 -4.04
N HIS A 60 11.33 18.84 -4.77
CA HIS A 60 12.28 18.26 -5.70
C HIS A 60 13.56 17.88 -4.94
N ILE A 61 13.82 16.57 -4.81
CA ILE A 61 15.00 16.03 -4.15
C ILE A 61 16.08 15.62 -5.16
N GLY A 62 17.36 15.65 -4.75
CA GLY A 62 18.49 15.23 -5.59
C GLY A 62 18.76 16.17 -6.75
N LYS A 63 18.68 17.47 -6.53
CA LYS A 63 18.91 18.51 -7.56
C LYS A 63 20.27 18.36 -8.23
N ASN A 64 21.31 18.06 -7.45
CA ASN A 64 22.67 17.88 -7.95
C ASN A 64 22.91 16.46 -8.48
N ILE A 65 22.26 15.45 -7.91
CA ILE A 65 22.49 14.04 -8.20
C ILE A 65 21.72 13.60 -9.45
N SER A 66 20.39 13.82 -9.47
CA SER A 66 19.51 13.37 -10.56
C SER A 66 19.34 14.41 -11.66
N LYS A 67 19.66 15.69 -11.38
CA LYS A 67 19.46 16.83 -12.29
C LYS A 67 18.03 16.91 -12.85
N GLY A 68 17.04 16.43 -12.07
CA GLY A 68 15.64 16.42 -12.47
C GLY A 68 15.21 15.28 -13.41
N LEU A 69 16.09 14.33 -13.71
CA LEU A 69 15.83 13.22 -14.66
C LEU A 69 15.37 11.91 -13.99
N GLY A 70 15.09 11.94 -12.68
CA GLY A 70 14.71 10.74 -11.93
C GLY A 70 15.90 9.90 -11.46
N ALA A 71 15.62 8.75 -10.83
CA ALA A 71 16.64 7.87 -10.24
C ALA A 71 16.90 6.58 -11.05
N GLY A 72 16.25 6.37 -12.19
CA GLY A 72 16.54 5.29 -13.14
C GLY A 72 16.58 3.89 -12.55
N MET A 73 15.64 3.49 -11.71
CA MET A 73 15.58 2.21 -10.97
C MET A 73 16.79 1.96 -10.03
N ASN A 74 17.53 3.00 -9.68
CA ASN A 74 18.63 2.89 -8.71
C ASN A 74 18.24 3.47 -7.36
N PRO A 75 17.95 2.65 -6.33
CA PRO A 75 17.56 3.12 -5.00
C PRO A 75 18.64 3.94 -4.30
N GLU A 76 19.91 3.71 -4.62
CA GLU A 76 21.00 4.46 -4.04
C GLU A 76 20.95 5.94 -4.45
N ILE A 77 20.58 6.24 -5.71
CA ILE A 77 20.34 7.61 -6.17
C ILE A 77 19.15 8.23 -5.41
N GLY A 78 18.06 7.44 -5.20
CA GLY A 78 16.91 7.89 -4.42
C GLY A 78 17.26 8.22 -2.97
N ARG A 79 18.08 7.38 -2.34
CA ARG A 79 18.60 7.58 -0.98
C ARG A 79 19.42 8.85 -0.86
N GLN A 80 20.43 8.99 -1.70
CA GLN A 80 21.31 10.17 -1.73
C GLN A 80 20.53 11.45 -2.02
N ALA A 81 19.53 11.39 -2.91
CA ALA A 81 18.66 12.51 -3.21
C ALA A 81 17.84 12.96 -1.99
N ALA A 82 17.36 12.04 -1.18
CA ALA A 82 16.65 12.35 0.05
C ALA A 82 17.59 12.93 1.11
N GLU A 83 18.82 12.40 1.23
CA GLU A 83 19.85 12.94 2.13
C GLU A 83 20.27 14.35 1.74
N GLU A 84 20.44 14.65 0.44
CA GLU A 84 20.72 16.00 -0.06
C GLU A 84 19.63 17.00 0.37
N ALA A 85 18.37 16.57 0.39
CA ALA A 85 17.22 17.41 0.70
C ALA A 85 16.75 17.31 2.17
N LYS A 86 17.55 16.73 3.07
CA LYS A 86 17.17 16.41 4.46
C LYS A 86 16.51 17.60 5.17
N THR A 87 17.14 18.75 5.17
CA THR A 87 16.62 19.96 5.85
C THR A 87 15.25 20.41 5.29
N GLN A 88 15.06 20.32 3.96
CA GLN A 88 13.79 20.68 3.34
C GLN A 88 12.68 19.67 3.70
N LEU A 89 13.02 18.39 3.79
CA LEU A 89 12.11 17.32 4.21
C LEU A 89 11.72 17.46 5.69
N GLU A 90 12.68 17.73 6.56
CA GLU A 90 12.44 18.00 8.00
C GLU A 90 11.48 19.17 8.20
N GLU A 91 11.70 20.29 7.49
CA GLU A 91 10.82 21.45 7.57
C GLU A 91 9.39 21.13 7.10
N ALA A 92 9.26 20.35 6.03
CA ALA A 92 7.98 19.94 5.50
C ALA A 92 7.22 18.96 6.44
N ILE A 93 7.93 18.13 7.20
CA ILE A 93 7.33 17.18 8.16
C ILE A 93 6.98 17.87 9.47
N LYS A 94 7.68 18.92 9.83
CA LYS A 94 7.55 19.60 11.12
C LYS A 94 6.12 19.90 11.52
N GLY A 95 5.81 19.61 12.79
CA GLY A 95 4.50 19.87 13.39
C GLY A 95 3.40 18.89 12.98
N ALA A 96 3.72 17.82 12.25
CA ALA A 96 2.81 16.72 12.03
C ALA A 96 2.71 15.84 13.29
N GLU A 97 1.51 15.40 13.63
CA GLU A 97 1.26 14.40 14.68
C GLU A 97 1.27 12.98 14.08
N MET A 98 0.88 12.87 12.81
CA MET A 98 0.91 11.63 12.04
C MET A 98 1.42 11.90 10.62
N VAL A 99 2.25 10.98 10.12
CA VAL A 99 2.77 11.02 8.76
C VAL A 99 2.49 9.69 8.06
N PHE A 100 1.77 9.75 6.95
CA PHE A 100 1.66 8.65 6.02
C PHE A 100 2.68 8.80 4.90
N LEU A 101 3.45 7.76 4.68
CA LEU A 101 4.42 7.68 3.58
C LEU A 101 3.89 6.71 2.54
N THR A 102 3.76 7.15 1.30
CA THR A 102 3.30 6.26 0.22
C THR A 102 4.26 6.25 -0.96
N ALA A 103 4.58 5.07 -1.43
CA ALA A 103 5.45 4.85 -2.58
C ALA A 103 5.15 3.51 -3.26
N GLY A 104 5.37 3.45 -4.57
CA GLY A 104 5.54 2.18 -5.27
C GLY A 104 6.99 1.71 -5.13
N LEU A 105 7.18 0.55 -4.49
CA LEU A 105 8.50 -0.07 -4.35
C LEU A 105 8.95 -0.73 -5.66
N GLY A 106 10.27 -0.90 -5.83
CA GLY A 106 10.87 -1.47 -7.04
C GLY A 106 11.41 -0.43 -8.02
N GLY A 107 11.11 0.87 -7.80
CA GLY A 107 11.73 1.99 -8.49
C GLY A 107 12.94 2.55 -7.74
N GLY A 108 13.62 3.55 -8.31
CA GLY A 108 14.78 4.18 -7.66
C GLY A 108 14.37 5.17 -6.58
N THR A 109 13.58 6.19 -6.94
CA THR A 109 13.22 7.29 -6.03
C THR A 109 12.39 6.79 -4.83
N GLY A 110 11.24 6.13 -5.09
CA GLY A 110 10.34 5.67 -4.03
C GLY A 110 11.05 4.73 -3.06
N THR A 111 11.73 3.71 -3.59
CA THR A 111 12.40 2.68 -2.79
C THR A 111 13.58 3.23 -1.98
N GLY A 112 14.36 4.14 -2.57
CA GLY A 112 15.55 4.69 -1.93
C GLY A 112 15.27 5.80 -0.94
N ALA A 113 14.33 6.69 -1.24
CA ALA A 113 14.04 7.87 -0.43
C ALA A 113 13.11 7.59 0.77
N ILE A 114 12.18 6.64 0.64
CA ILE A 114 11.17 6.39 1.68
C ILE A 114 11.77 6.02 3.04
N PRO A 115 12.83 5.19 3.18
CA PRO A 115 13.41 4.89 4.48
C PRO A 115 14.03 6.12 5.16
N ILE A 116 14.63 7.03 4.37
CA ILE A 116 15.22 8.28 4.90
C ILE A 116 14.11 9.21 5.41
N ILE A 117 13.06 9.40 4.61
CA ILE A 117 11.92 10.24 5.01
C ILE A 117 11.19 9.65 6.22
N ALA A 118 11.11 8.33 6.32
CA ALA A 118 10.54 7.63 7.48
C ALA A 118 11.33 7.91 8.76
N GLU A 119 12.66 7.82 8.68
CA GLU A 119 13.55 8.14 9.81
C GLU A 119 13.37 9.58 10.29
N LEU A 120 13.39 10.55 9.36
CA LEU A 120 13.14 11.95 9.66
C LEU A 120 11.77 12.16 10.31
N SER A 121 10.75 11.46 9.83
CA SER A 121 9.41 11.54 10.39
C SER A 121 9.36 11.01 11.84
N LYS A 122 9.98 9.87 12.12
CA LYS A 122 10.06 9.33 13.51
C LYS A 122 10.86 10.25 14.44
N GLU A 123 11.94 10.86 13.94
CA GLU A 123 12.76 11.82 14.72
C GLU A 123 11.95 13.04 15.17
N THR A 124 10.92 13.45 14.44
CA THR A 124 10.00 14.53 14.88
C THR A 124 9.00 14.09 15.96
N GLY A 125 8.91 12.80 16.27
CA GLY A 125 7.93 12.22 17.20
C GLY A 125 6.55 11.95 16.58
N ALA A 126 6.38 12.17 15.28
CA ALA A 126 5.15 11.86 14.57
C ALA A 126 4.94 10.34 14.44
N LEU A 127 3.70 9.88 14.60
CA LEU A 127 3.33 8.51 14.29
C LEU A 127 3.51 8.26 12.80
N THR A 128 4.47 7.43 12.43
CA THR A 128 4.90 7.22 11.04
C THR A 128 4.41 5.91 10.47
N ILE A 129 3.55 5.98 9.46
CA ILE A 129 2.92 4.82 8.84
C ILE A 129 3.28 4.78 7.35
N ALA A 130 3.83 3.66 6.89
CA ALA A 130 4.09 3.45 5.47
C ALA A 130 2.94 2.66 4.82
N VAL A 131 2.46 3.11 3.67
CA VAL A 131 1.46 2.41 2.85
C VAL A 131 2.05 2.28 1.44
N VAL A 132 2.59 1.11 1.13
CA VAL A 132 3.41 0.90 -0.06
C VAL A 132 2.90 -0.23 -0.92
N THR A 133 3.21 -0.17 -2.21
CA THR A 133 2.89 -1.26 -3.15
C THR A 133 4.13 -2.01 -3.59
N LYS A 134 3.97 -3.31 -3.85
CA LYS A 134 4.96 -4.13 -4.56
C LYS A 134 4.63 -4.16 -6.04
N PRO A 135 5.65 -4.22 -6.92
CA PRO A 135 5.44 -4.25 -8.36
C PRO A 135 4.67 -5.50 -8.80
N PHE A 136 4.06 -5.44 -9.97
CA PHE A 136 3.50 -6.59 -10.65
C PHE A 136 4.59 -7.57 -11.06
N PHE A 137 4.25 -8.87 -11.14
CA PHE A 137 5.19 -9.90 -11.58
C PHE A 137 5.74 -9.64 -12.99
N PHE A 138 4.92 -9.08 -13.89
CA PHE A 138 5.33 -8.75 -15.25
C PHE A 138 6.31 -7.58 -15.35
N GLU A 139 6.48 -6.80 -14.27
CA GLU A 139 7.49 -5.73 -14.21
C GLU A 139 8.93 -6.28 -14.04
N GLY A 140 9.04 -7.58 -13.78
CA GLY A 140 10.28 -8.33 -13.79
C GLY A 140 10.93 -8.53 -12.41
N SER A 141 11.72 -9.59 -12.32
CA SER A 141 12.33 -10.05 -11.07
C SER A 141 13.27 -9.02 -10.43
N ARG A 142 13.95 -8.20 -11.23
CA ARG A 142 14.84 -7.14 -10.72
C ARG A 142 14.08 -6.10 -9.94
N ARG A 143 12.90 -5.69 -10.40
CA ARG A 143 12.03 -4.76 -9.67
C ARG A 143 11.51 -5.36 -8.37
N SER A 144 11.10 -6.62 -8.41
CA SER A 144 10.66 -7.35 -7.21
C SER A 144 11.78 -7.44 -6.17
N GLN A 145 13.00 -7.75 -6.58
CA GLN A 145 14.16 -7.79 -5.68
C GLN A 145 14.42 -6.43 -5.03
N ILE A 146 14.45 -5.35 -5.82
CA ILE A 146 14.62 -3.98 -5.32
C ILE A 146 13.51 -3.62 -4.33
N ALA A 147 12.27 -4.03 -4.60
CA ALA A 147 11.13 -3.78 -3.71
C ALA A 147 11.30 -4.49 -2.36
N GLU A 148 11.73 -5.76 -2.34
CA GLU A 148 11.95 -6.51 -1.10
C GLU A 148 13.10 -5.93 -0.28
N GLU A 149 14.23 -5.57 -0.92
CA GLU A 149 15.36 -4.92 -0.25
C GLU A 149 14.97 -3.56 0.34
N GLY A 150 14.17 -2.77 -0.39
CA GLY A 150 13.65 -1.48 0.08
C GLY A 150 12.66 -1.64 1.24
N LEU A 151 11.77 -2.62 1.15
CA LEU A 151 10.82 -2.94 2.21
C LEU A 151 11.53 -3.38 3.48
N ALA A 152 12.58 -4.18 3.37
CA ALA A 152 13.37 -4.61 4.54
C ALA A 152 13.96 -3.41 5.29
N LYS A 153 14.51 -2.42 4.58
CA LYS A 153 15.03 -1.18 5.17
C LYS A 153 13.94 -0.29 5.77
N LEU A 154 12.77 -0.23 5.11
CA LEU A 154 11.65 0.61 5.54
C LEU A 154 11.02 0.12 6.85
N LYS A 155 10.87 -1.20 7.01
CA LYS A 155 10.25 -1.83 8.19
C LYS A 155 10.86 -1.40 9.52
N GLU A 156 12.15 -1.12 9.53
CA GLU A 156 12.89 -0.71 10.73
C GLU A 156 12.74 0.78 11.06
N LYS A 157 12.21 1.58 10.10
CA LYS A 157 12.15 3.04 10.19
C LYS A 157 10.73 3.59 10.37
N VAL A 158 9.72 2.73 10.47
CA VAL A 158 8.32 3.13 10.64
C VAL A 158 7.69 2.48 11.87
N ASP A 159 6.60 3.05 12.37
CA ASP A 159 5.82 2.46 13.45
C ASP A 159 4.93 1.32 12.94
N ALA A 160 4.26 1.56 11.82
CA ALA A 160 3.46 0.55 11.14
C ALA A 160 3.65 0.62 9.62
N TYR A 161 3.48 -0.51 8.95
CA TYR A 161 3.52 -0.54 7.49
C TYR A 161 2.44 -1.46 6.92
N ILE A 162 1.81 -0.99 5.85
CA ILE A 162 0.84 -1.74 5.05
C ILE A 162 1.48 -1.97 3.68
N VAL A 163 1.51 -3.23 3.25
CA VAL A 163 2.05 -3.62 1.95
C VAL A 163 0.93 -4.16 1.08
N VAL A 164 0.76 -3.60 -0.10
CA VAL A 164 -0.22 -4.06 -1.08
C VAL A 164 0.52 -4.61 -2.29
N PRO A 165 0.58 -5.95 -2.49
CA PRO A 165 1.11 -6.52 -3.73
C PRO A 165 0.16 -6.20 -4.89
N ASN A 166 0.68 -5.57 -5.94
CA ASN A 166 -0.14 -5.20 -7.09
C ASN A 166 -0.81 -6.41 -7.74
N ASP A 167 -0.16 -7.58 -7.72
CA ASP A 167 -0.72 -8.82 -8.29
C ASP A 167 -2.03 -9.26 -7.64
N ARG A 168 -2.31 -8.84 -6.38
CA ARG A 168 -3.57 -9.17 -5.70
C ARG A 168 -4.80 -8.55 -6.35
N ILE A 169 -4.60 -7.51 -7.16
CA ILE A 169 -5.71 -6.87 -7.88
C ILE A 169 -6.38 -7.83 -8.87
N PHE A 170 -5.62 -8.79 -9.44
CA PHE A 170 -6.17 -9.79 -10.36
C PHE A 170 -7.25 -10.70 -9.73
N ASN A 171 -7.31 -10.75 -8.40
CA ASN A 171 -8.38 -11.48 -7.68
C ASN A 171 -9.68 -10.67 -7.54
N ILE A 172 -9.68 -9.39 -7.96
CA ILE A 172 -10.80 -8.46 -7.72
C ILE A 172 -11.35 -7.92 -9.03
N ILE A 173 -10.49 -7.76 -10.04
CA ILE A 173 -10.87 -7.19 -11.33
C ILE A 173 -11.16 -8.29 -12.34
N ASP A 174 -11.99 -7.98 -13.33
CA ASP A 174 -12.26 -8.87 -14.46
C ASP A 174 -11.04 -8.91 -15.42
N GLN A 175 -10.93 -10.01 -16.18
CA GLN A 175 -9.81 -10.20 -17.13
C GLN A 175 -9.75 -9.12 -18.22
N ASP A 176 -10.89 -8.56 -18.60
CA ASP A 176 -10.99 -7.50 -19.61
C ASP A 176 -10.81 -6.09 -19.03
N THR A 177 -10.45 -5.96 -17.73
CA THR A 177 -10.28 -4.65 -17.10
C THR A 177 -9.07 -3.92 -17.69
N PRO A 178 -9.24 -2.68 -18.20
CA PRO A 178 -8.14 -1.87 -18.71
C PRO A 178 -7.05 -1.64 -17.62
N LEU A 179 -5.78 -1.63 -18.03
CA LEU A 179 -4.64 -1.46 -17.14
C LEU A 179 -4.76 -0.19 -16.27
N SER A 180 -5.27 0.90 -16.81
CA SER A 180 -5.50 2.13 -16.06
C SER A 180 -6.48 1.96 -14.90
N GLN A 181 -7.54 1.17 -15.09
CA GLN A 181 -8.52 0.87 -14.05
C GLN A 181 -7.96 -0.08 -13.01
N ALA A 182 -7.09 -1.02 -13.40
CA ALA A 182 -6.37 -1.88 -12.45
C ALA A 182 -5.50 -1.05 -11.50
N PHE A 183 -4.73 -0.08 -12.02
CA PHE A 183 -3.97 0.85 -11.19
C PHE A 183 -4.88 1.74 -10.32
N GLU A 184 -6.01 2.18 -10.84
CA GLU A 184 -6.99 2.95 -10.06
C GLU A 184 -7.53 2.17 -8.87
N ALA A 185 -7.81 0.89 -9.06
CA ALA A 185 -8.28 0.03 -7.98
C ALA A 185 -7.22 -0.16 -6.88
N ILE A 186 -5.92 -0.28 -7.24
CA ILE A 186 -4.81 -0.32 -6.26
C ILE A 186 -4.73 1.01 -5.49
N ASP A 187 -4.78 2.14 -6.21
CA ASP A 187 -4.70 3.45 -5.59
C ASP A 187 -5.90 3.73 -4.67
N ASP A 188 -7.08 3.22 -5.00
CA ASP A 188 -8.26 3.31 -4.13
C ASP A 188 -8.07 2.53 -2.82
N ILE A 189 -7.37 1.39 -2.84
CA ILE A 189 -7.04 0.64 -1.62
C ILE A 189 -6.16 1.50 -0.69
N LEU A 190 -5.08 2.07 -1.25
CA LEU A 190 -4.16 2.93 -0.51
C LEU A 190 -4.87 4.19 0.01
N LYS A 191 -5.74 4.77 -0.82
CA LYS A 191 -6.59 5.89 -0.43
C LYS A 191 -7.52 5.54 0.73
N TYR A 192 -8.15 4.37 0.69
CA TYR A 192 -9.02 3.92 1.77
C TYR A 192 -8.25 3.68 3.07
N ALA A 193 -7.00 3.19 2.98
CA ALA A 193 -6.13 3.02 4.14
C ALA A 193 -5.87 4.36 4.85
N VAL A 194 -5.40 5.33 4.10
CA VAL A 194 -5.10 6.68 4.63
C VAL A 194 -6.38 7.40 5.07
N LYS A 195 -7.40 7.40 4.19
CA LYS A 195 -8.68 8.08 4.45
C LYS A 195 -9.39 7.53 5.67
N GLY A 196 -9.40 6.22 5.83
CA GLY A 196 -10.09 5.58 6.93
C GLY A 196 -9.52 5.95 8.29
N VAL A 197 -8.19 5.96 8.42
CA VAL A 197 -7.53 6.41 9.66
C VAL A 197 -7.73 7.91 9.88
N ALA A 198 -7.56 8.71 8.83
CA ALA A 198 -7.73 10.16 8.92
C ALA A 198 -9.17 10.57 9.30
N GLU A 199 -10.17 9.92 8.70
CA GLU A 199 -11.58 10.17 9.03
C GLU A 199 -11.92 9.73 10.45
N LEU A 200 -11.41 8.59 10.89
CA LEU A 200 -11.62 8.08 12.25
C LEU A 200 -11.15 9.07 13.33
N ILE A 201 -10.07 9.82 13.05
CA ILE A 201 -9.49 10.79 13.98
C ILE A 201 -10.12 12.18 13.83
N ASN A 202 -10.32 12.64 12.58
CA ASN A 202 -10.62 14.04 12.29
C ASN A 202 -12.11 14.33 11.99
N VAL A 203 -12.95 13.30 11.80
CA VAL A 203 -14.35 13.49 11.51
C VAL A 203 -15.18 13.14 12.74
N PRO A 204 -15.94 14.09 13.30
CA PRO A 204 -16.85 13.79 14.40
C PRO A 204 -17.86 12.72 14.00
N GLY A 205 -17.89 11.62 14.75
CA GLY A 205 -18.80 10.50 14.56
C GLY A 205 -19.81 10.37 15.70
N ILE A 206 -20.63 9.32 15.65
CA ILE A 206 -21.48 8.91 16.76
C ILE A 206 -20.62 8.41 17.93
N ILE A 207 -19.54 7.69 17.60
CA ILE A 207 -18.52 7.25 18.54
C ILE A 207 -17.18 7.67 17.96
N ASN A 208 -16.51 8.57 18.69
CA ASN A 208 -15.24 9.14 18.29
C ASN A 208 -14.07 8.30 18.81
N VAL A 209 -12.97 8.34 18.09
CA VAL A 209 -11.70 7.73 18.48
C VAL A 209 -10.67 8.84 18.62
N ASP A 210 -9.99 8.87 19.75
CA ASP A 210 -8.91 9.82 19.99
C ASP A 210 -7.64 9.44 19.25
N PHE A 211 -6.84 10.43 18.84
CA PHE A 211 -5.53 10.19 18.23
C PHE A 211 -4.62 9.34 19.12
N ALA A 212 -4.69 9.53 20.45
CA ALA A 212 -3.92 8.76 21.42
C ALA A 212 -4.23 7.24 21.35
N ASP A 213 -5.49 6.90 21.11
CA ASP A 213 -5.92 5.50 20.96
C ASP A 213 -5.34 4.88 19.67
N VAL A 214 -5.45 5.61 18.56
CA VAL A 214 -4.85 5.17 17.28
C VAL A 214 -3.34 4.99 17.43
N LYS A 215 -2.67 5.93 18.09
CA LYS A 215 -1.23 5.85 18.39
C LYS A 215 -0.90 4.61 19.20
N THR A 216 -1.68 4.29 20.23
CA THR A 216 -1.46 3.10 21.08
C THR A 216 -1.53 1.78 20.31
N VAL A 217 -2.35 1.71 19.24
CA VAL A 217 -2.50 0.50 18.42
C VAL A 217 -1.43 0.40 17.34
N LEU A 218 -1.01 1.53 16.76
CA LEU A 218 -0.14 1.55 15.56
C LEU A 218 1.33 1.87 15.87
N GLN A 219 1.65 2.42 17.05
CA GLN A 219 3.04 2.72 17.43
C GLN A 219 3.83 1.42 17.59
N ASP A 220 4.95 1.33 16.87
CA ASP A 220 5.85 0.16 16.84
C ASP A 220 5.14 -1.18 16.57
N ALA A 221 3.97 -1.11 15.90
CA ALA A 221 3.14 -2.27 15.60
C ALA A 221 3.68 -3.13 14.45
N GLY A 222 4.60 -2.60 13.64
CA GLY A 222 5.18 -3.31 12.50
C GLY A 222 4.17 -3.53 11.38
N LEU A 223 3.96 -4.78 10.97
CA LEU A 223 3.00 -5.09 9.92
C LEU A 223 1.57 -4.75 10.36
N ALA A 224 0.87 -4.01 9.50
CA ALA A 224 -0.55 -3.76 9.63
C ALA A 224 -1.29 -4.20 8.37
N LEU A 225 -2.49 -4.71 8.55
CA LEU A 225 -3.39 -5.15 7.49
C LEU A 225 -4.61 -4.23 7.48
N ILE A 226 -5.12 -3.96 6.30
CA ILE A 226 -6.37 -3.23 6.14
C ILE A 226 -7.37 -4.02 5.32
N GLY A 227 -8.57 -4.13 5.85
CA GLY A 227 -9.70 -4.71 5.16
C GLY A 227 -10.89 -3.75 5.12
N ILE A 228 -11.60 -3.77 4.00
CA ILE A 228 -12.80 -2.95 3.81
C ILE A 228 -13.90 -3.85 3.27
N GLY A 229 -15.03 -3.84 3.96
CA GLY A 229 -16.21 -4.57 3.54
C GLY A 229 -17.43 -3.65 3.45
N LYS A 230 -18.28 -3.96 2.50
CA LYS A 230 -19.58 -3.31 2.32
C LYS A 230 -20.65 -4.39 2.21
N ALA A 231 -21.78 -4.14 2.84
CA ALA A 231 -22.93 -5.00 2.71
C ALA A 231 -24.24 -4.23 2.88
N ALA A 232 -25.31 -4.80 2.40
CA ALA A 232 -26.66 -4.24 2.52
C ALA A 232 -27.66 -5.37 2.86
N GLY A 233 -28.82 -5.00 3.38
CA GLY A 233 -29.90 -5.94 3.69
C GLY A 233 -29.80 -6.59 5.07
N GLN A 234 -30.25 -7.83 5.19
CA GLN A 234 -30.19 -8.57 6.45
C GLN A 234 -28.75 -8.96 6.80
N GLU A 235 -28.42 -8.97 8.11
CA GLU A 235 -27.08 -9.30 8.63
C GLU A 235 -25.94 -8.48 7.98
N ARG A 236 -26.27 -7.28 7.48
CA ARG A 236 -25.29 -6.45 6.74
C ARG A 236 -24.02 -6.18 7.54
N ALA A 237 -24.10 -6.02 8.87
CA ALA A 237 -22.91 -5.79 9.70
C ALA A 237 -21.97 -6.99 9.70
N MET A 238 -22.48 -8.20 9.95
CA MET A 238 -21.69 -9.43 9.90
C MET A 238 -21.12 -9.69 8.51
N ASN A 239 -21.93 -9.49 7.47
CA ASN A 239 -21.49 -9.68 6.09
C ASN A 239 -20.40 -8.67 5.69
N ALA A 240 -20.50 -7.43 6.15
CA ALA A 240 -19.48 -6.41 5.92
C ALA A 240 -18.18 -6.73 6.68
N VAL A 241 -18.24 -7.21 7.93
CA VAL A 241 -17.04 -7.68 8.67
C VAL A 241 -16.39 -8.85 7.95
N LYS A 242 -17.15 -9.87 7.57
CA LYS A 242 -16.62 -11.02 6.82
C LYS A 242 -15.95 -10.57 5.51
N SER A 243 -16.60 -9.68 4.76
CA SER A 243 -16.03 -9.12 3.53
C SER A 243 -14.75 -8.33 3.79
N ALA A 244 -14.67 -7.56 4.88
CA ALA A 244 -13.47 -6.83 5.25
C ALA A 244 -12.30 -7.76 5.58
N ILE A 245 -12.55 -8.80 6.36
CA ILE A 245 -11.53 -9.76 6.83
C ILE A 245 -11.08 -10.71 5.73
N SER A 246 -12.01 -11.14 4.87
CA SER A 246 -11.73 -12.03 3.73
C SER A 246 -11.33 -11.25 2.48
N SER A 247 -10.94 -10.00 2.62
CA SER A 247 -10.50 -9.20 1.47
C SER A 247 -9.36 -9.90 0.75
N PRO A 248 -9.46 -10.14 -0.57
CA PRO A 248 -8.38 -10.79 -1.34
C PRO A 248 -7.09 -9.98 -1.37
N LEU A 249 -7.14 -8.73 -0.91
CA LEU A 249 -5.98 -7.84 -0.76
C LEU A 249 -5.13 -8.17 0.46
N ILE A 250 -5.70 -8.92 1.42
CA ILE A 250 -5.02 -9.32 2.64
C ILE A 250 -4.28 -10.63 2.36
N GLU A 251 -2.94 -10.57 2.32
CA GLU A 251 -2.11 -11.79 2.17
C GLU A 251 -2.13 -12.70 3.40
N ILE A 252 -2.41 -12.12 4.55
CA ILE A 252 -2.18 -12.69 5.86
C ILE A 252 -3.48 -12.65 6.61
N SER A 253 -3.81 -13.75 7.29
CA SER A 253 -4.97 -13.77 8.16
C SER A 253 -4.85 -12.75 9.29
N PRO A 254 -5.89 -11.96 9.61
CA PRO A 254 -5.89 -11.04 10.74
C PRO A 254 -5.89 -11.77 12.11
N HIS A 255 -5.93 -13.11 12.12
CA HIS A 255 -5.86 -13.90 13.33
C HIS A 255 -4.56 -13.65 14.09
N GLY A 256 -4.71 -13.39 15.40
CA GLY A 256 -3.56 -13.13 16.28
C GLY A 256 -3.05 -11.70 16.26
N ALA A 257 -3.76 -10.78 15.63
CA ALA A 257 -3.50 -9.35 15.77
C ALA A 257 -3.73 -8.91 17.21
N ARG A 258 -2.82 -8.10 17.76
CA ARG A 258 -2.88 -7.56 19.13
C ARG A 258 -3.48 -6.18 19.23
N GLY A 259 -3.56 -5.48 18.12
CA GLY A 259 -4.20 -4.19 18.00
C GLY A 259 -5.17 -4.18 16.83
N VAL A 260 -6.37 -3.70 17.06
CA VAL A 260 -7.38 -3.57 16.02
C VAL A 260 -8.06 -2.22 16.13
N LEU A 261 -8.11 -1.54 15.00
CA LEU A 261 -8.96 -0.38 14.80
C LEU A 261 -10.07 -0.80 13.84
N PHE A 262 -11.32 -0.66 14.22
CA PHE A 262 -12.39 -0.86 13.27
C PHE A 262 -13.38 0.30 13.31
N SER A 263 -13.88 0.66 12.14
CA SER A 263 -14.91 1.70 12.00
C SER A 263 -16.12 1.16 11.26
N VAL A 264 -17.28 1.54 11.76
CA VAL A 264 -18.59 1.22 11.20
C VAL A 264 -19.19 2.51 10.64
N ILE A 265 -19.49 2.52 9.35
CA ILE A 265 -19.99 3.68 8.63
C ILE A 265 -21.31 3.32 7.97
N GLY A 266 -22.34 4.10 8.23
CA GLY A 266 -23.68 3.88 7.65
C GLY A 266 -24.57 5.10 7.82
N ASN A 267 -25.71 5.11 7.14
CA ASN A 267 -26.70 6.20 7.24
C ASN A 267 -27.76 5.92 8.33
N ASP A 268 -28.01 4.64 8.65
CA ASP A 268 -29.07 4.18 9.53
C ASP A 268 -28.57 3.06 10.46
N LEU A 269 -27.46 3.33 11.16
CA LEU A 269 -26.81 2.36 12.05
C LEU A 269 -27.68 2.03 13.25
N LYS A 270 -27.79 0.73 13.56
CA LYS A 270 -28.48 0.22 14.75
C LYS A 270 -27.46 -0.27 15.77
N MET A 271 -27.78 -0.10 17.05
CA MET A 271 -26.91 -0.56 18.15
C MET A 271 -26.63 -2.08 18.10
N ALA A 272 -27.63 -2.87 17.70
CA ALA A 272 -27.46 -4.32 17.52
C ALA A 272 -26.39 -4.64 16.45
N GLU A 273 -26.39 -3.92 15.32
CA GLU A 273 -25.42 -4.11 14.23
C GLU A 273 -24.00 -3.78 14.66
N ILE A 274 -23.82 -2.75 15.47
CA ILE A 274 -22.52 -2.39 16.05
C ILE A 274 -22.02 -3.51 16.97
N ASN A 275 -22.90 -4.04 17.82
CA ASN A 275 -22.57 -5.14 18.73
C ASN A 275 -22.20 -6.42 17.97
N ASP A 276 -22.93 -6.75 16.91
CA ASP A 276 -22.67 -7.94 16.08
C ASP A 276 -21.33 -7.79 15.33
N ALA A 277 -21.04 -6.62 14.81
CA ALA A 277 -19.76 -6.31 14.19
C ALA A 277 -18.60 -6.46 15.19
N ALA A 278 -18.72 -5.86 16.37
CA ALA A 278 -17.70 -5.92 17.41
C ALA A 278 -17.44 -7.37 17.87
N LYS A 279 -18.50 -8.16 18.06
CA LYS A 279 -18.40 -9.57 18.40
C LYS A 279 -17.65 -10.36 17.31
N SER A 280 -18.03 -10.19 16.05
CA SER A 280 -17.37 -10.86 14.92
C SER A 280 -15.89 -10.51 14.80
N VAL A 281 -15.49 -9.25 15.08
CA VAL A 281 -14.08 -8.85 15.10
C VAL A 281 -13.35 -9.49 16.27
N SER A 282 -13.96 -9.50 17.47
CA SER A 282 -13.34 -10.05 18.69
C SER A 282 -13.09 -11.56 18.60
N GLU A 283 -13.89 -12.31 17.87
CA GLU A 283 -13.71 -13.76 17.67
C GLU A 283 -12.48 -14.12 16.81
N ILE A 284 -11.95 -13.16 16.06
CA ILE A 284 -10.91 -13.40 15.07
C ILE A 284 -9.53 -12.97 15.58
N VAL A 285 -9.49 -11.97 16.45
CA VAL A 285 -8.24 -11.38 16.95
C VAL A 285 -7.72 -12.11 18.19
N ASP A 286 -6.53 -11.75 18.66
CA ASP A 286 -5.98 -12.27 19.90
C ASP A 286 -6.92 -11.91 21.07
N PRO A 287 -7.22 -12.82 22.04
CA PRO A 287 -8.06 -12.52 23.19
C PRO A 287 -7.58 -11.34 24.04
N SER A 288 -6.28 -11.04 23.99
CA SER A 288 -5.67 -9.90 24.70
C SER A 288 -5.57 -8.64 23.81
N ALA A 289 -6.12 -8.66 22.59
CA ALA A 289 -6.04 -7.57 21.66
C ALA A 289 -6.68 -6.29 22.18
N LYS A 290 -6.04 -5.16 21.92
CA LYS A 290 -6.65 -3.84 22.12
C LYS A 290 -7.56 -3.56 20.93
N ILE A 291 -8.87 -3.50 21.17
CA ILE A 291 -9.86 -3.20 20.14
C ILE A 291 -10.35 -1.76 20.36
N ILE A 292 -10.14 -0.92 19.37
CA ILE A 292 -10.62 0.45 19.32
C ILE A 292 -11.64 0.55 18.20
N PHE A 293 -12.79 1.13 18.50
CA PHE A 293 -13.84 1.20 17.52
C PHE A 293 -14.46 2.59 17.43
N GLY A 294 -14.83 2.98 16.20
CA GLY A 294 -15.57 4.18 15.91
C GLY A 294 -16.81 3.92 15.08
N ALA A 295 -17.82 4.77 15.25
CA ALA A 295 -19.04 4.71 14.45
C ALA A 295 -19.33 6.09 13.85
N MET A 296 -19.53 6.13 12.53
CA MET A 296 -19.76 7.37 11.80
C MET A 296 -21.02 7.29 10.94
N GLU A 297 -21.76 8.38 10.88
CA GLU A 297 -22.87 8.55 9.96
C GLU A 297 -22.36 9.14 8.64
N ASP A 298 -22.69 8.50 7.52
CA ASP A 298 -22.38 9.02 6.18
C ASP A 298 -23.64 9.01 5.31
N ASN A 299 -24.22 10.19 5.13
CA ASN A 299 -25.43 10.39 4.33
C ASN A 299 -25.24 10.12 2.81
N ARG A 300 -23.99 9.87 2.36
CA ARG A 300 -23.69 9.48 0.99
C ARG A 300 -23.92 8.00 0.73
N LEU A 301 -23.95 7.19 1.80
CA LEU A 301 -24.31 5.78 1.71
C LEU A 301 -25.83 5.63 1.54
N LYS A 302 -26.24 4.64 0.77
CA LYS A 302 -27.67 4.33 0.62
C LYS A 302 -28.23 3.84 1.96
N LYS A 303 -29.50 4.15 2.24
CA LYS A 303 -30.20 3.55 3.37
C LYS A 303 -30.15 2.02 3.23
N GLY A 304 -29.85 1.32 4.30
CA GLY A 304 -29.68 -0.13 4.27
C GLY A 304 -28.28 -0.60 3.90
N GLU A 305 -27.34 0.29 3.58
CA GLU A 305 -25.95 -0.04 3.31
C GLU A 305 -25.04 0.28 4.52
N ILE A 306 -24.11 -0.62 4.82
CA ILE A 306 -23.09 -0.44 5.84
C ILE A 306 -21.70 -0.67 5.23
N LYS A 307 -20.74 0.12 5.67
CA LYS A 307 -19.33 -0.03 5.32
C LYS A 307 -18.53 -0.24 6.60
N ILE A 308 -17.71 -1.26 6.62
CA ILE A 308 -16.81 -1.55 7.75
C ILE A 308 -15.38 -1.52 7.25
N MET A 309 -14.53 -0.84 8.01
CA MET A 309 -13.09 -0.87 7.84
C MET A 309 -12.46 -1.48 9.08
N VAL A 310 -11.51 -2.39 8.86
CA VAL A 310 -10.73 -3.04 9.92
C VAL A 310 -9.27 -2.84 9.63
N ILE A 311 -8.52 -2.35 10.60
CA ILE A 311 -7.06 -2.30 10.59
C ILE A 311 -6.58 -3.20 11.71
N ALA A 312 -5.84 -4.24 11.36
CA ALA A 312 -5.27 -5.19 12.29
C ALA A 312 -3.75 -5.04 12.29
N ALA A 313 -3.13 -4.97 13.46
CA ALA A 313 -1.71 -4.71 13.62
C ALA A 313 -1.12 -5.49 14.80
N GLY A 314 0.22 -5.51 14.92
CA GLY A 314 0.90 -6.12 16.06
C GLY A 314 0.89 -7.66 16.01
N PHE A 315 1.28 -8.24 14.89
CA PHE A 315 1.35 -9.69 14.72
C PHE A 315 2.63 -10.28 15.35
N ASN A 316 2.48 -11.23 16.27
CA ASN A 316 3.63 -11.94 16.85
C ASN A 316 4.14 -13.02 15.90
N GLY A 317 5.13 -12.71 15.08
CA GLY A 317 6.08 -13.66 14.45
C GLY A 317 5.56 -14.84 13.61
N LEU A 318 4.36 -15.32 13.84
CA LEU A 318 3.70 -16.42 13.12
C LEU A 318 2.59 -15.86 12.22
N VAL A 319 3.02 -15.24 11.15
CA VAL A 319 2.09 -14.78 10.12
C VAL A 319 1.61 -16.00 9.33
N LYS A 320 0.36 -16.40 9.49
CA LYS A 320 -0.25 -17.43 8.66
C LYS A 320 -0.71 -16.80 7.34
N TYR A 321 -0.13 -17.23 6.24
CA TYR A 321 -0.59 -16.84 4.91
C TYR A 321 -1.95 -17.47 4.62
N ASN A 322 -2.89 -16.69 4.09
CA ASN A 322 -4.18 -17.21 3.61
C ASN A 322 -3.94 -18.02 2.33
N ASN A 323 -3.83 -19.34 2.47
CA ASN A 323 -3.70 -20.26 1.33
C ASN A 323 -5.02 -20.56 0.62
N ASP A 324 -6.14 -19.95 1.05
CA ASP A 324 -7.47 -20.22 0.48
C ASP A 324 -7.76 -19.49 -0.85
N ALA A 325 -6.84 -18.67 -1.36
CA ALA A 325 -6.87 -18.36 -2.77
C ALA A 325 -6.47 -19.64 -3.52
N LYS A 326 -7.47 -20.39 -3.99
CA LYS A 326 -7.29 -21.46 -4.97
C LYS A 326 -6.20 -21.01 -5.94
N GLN A 327 -4.99 -21.55 -5.77
CA GLN A 327 -4.05 -21.67 -6.84
C GLN A 327 -4.74 -22.54 -7.92
N GLN A 328 -5.56 -21.92 -8.74
CA GLN A 328 -5.71 -22.39 -10.09
C GLN A 328 -4.33 -22.17 -10.72
N SER A 329 -3.51 -23.18 -10.55
CA SER A 329 -2.33 -23.42 -11.36
C SER A 329 -2.75 -23.39 -12.83
N ILE A 330 -2.68 -22.22 -13.45
CA ILE A 330 -2.78 -22.05 -14.91
C ILE A 330 -1.43 -22.43 -15.56
N ILE A 331 -0.67 -23.30 -14.95
CA ILE A 331 0.48 -23.92 -15.59
C ILE A 331 0.60 -25.33 -15.00
N SER A 332 -0.22 -26.22 -15.46
CA SER A 332 0.04 -27.68 -15.50
C SER A 332 -1.09 -28.45 -16.18
N GLU A 333 -1.63 -27.98 -17.27
CA GLU A 333 -2.03 -28.94 -18.29
C GLU A 333 -0.71 -29.37 -18.95
N LYS A 334 -0.18 -30.46 -18.44
CA LYS A 334 0.72 -31.31 -19.22
C LYS A 334 -0.05 -31.68 -20.47
N LEU A 335 0.23 -30.99 -21.56
CA LEU A 335 -0.05 -31.52 -22.87
C LEU A 335 0.50 -32.94 -22.88
N PRO A 336 -0.29 -33.96 -23.25
CA PRO A 336 0.22 -35.30 -23.37
C PRO A 336 1.32 -35.27 -24.42
N VAL A 337 2.56 -35.38 -23.99
CA VAL A 337 3.68 -35.65 -24.89
C VAL A 337 3.40 -37.03 -25.47
N LYS A 338 2.79 -37.07 -26.66
CA LYS A 338 2.80 -38.30 -27.49
C LYS A 338 4.25 -38.66 -27.64
N LYS A 339 4.65 -39.75 -27.00
CA LYS A 339 5.93 -40.44 -27.33
C LYS A 339 5.92 -40.74 -28.81
N ILE A 340 6.68 -39.98 -29.57
CA ILE A 340 7.03 -40.33 -30.93
C ILE A 340 8.02 -41.48 -30.77
N GLU A 341 7.59 -42.70 -31.04
CA GLU A 341 8.49 -43.84 -31.22
C GLU A 341 9.36 -43.51 -32.43
N VAL A 342 10.64 -43.27 -32.17
CA VAL A 342 11.66 -43.18 -33.22
C VAL A 342 11.97 -44.57 -33.64
N PRO A 343 11.77 -44.96 -34.94
CA PRO A 343 12.21 -46.27 -35.44
C PRO A 343 13.74 -46.36 -35.32
N SER A 344 14.21 -47.44 -34.70
CA SER A 344 15.61 -47.82 -34.62
C SER A 344 16.04 -48.38 -35.95
N ASP A 345 16.45 -47.56 -36.91
CA ASP A 345 17.27 -47.98 -38.04
C ASP A 345 17.64 -46.77 -38.91
N ILE A 346 18.64 -46.02 -38.49
CA ILE A 346 19.43 -45.18 -39.41
C ILE A 346 20.86 -45.14 -38.89
N THR A 347 21.71 -45.98 -39.49
CA THR A 347 23.17 -45.87 -39.40
C THR A 347 23.64 -44.56 -40.03
N PRO A 348 24.55 -43.81 -39.41
CA PRO A 348 25.05 -42.58 -40.00
C PRO A 348 26.00 -42.85 -41.15
N LYS A 349 25.60 -42.50 -42.35
CA LYS A 349 26.55 -42.35 -43.46
C LYS A 349 27.27 -41.01 -43.27
N THR A 350 28.55 -41.10 -43.01
CA THR A 350 29.51 -40.01 -43.08
C THR A 350 29.57 -39.46 -44.51
N SER A 351 29.08 -38.23 -44.69
CA SER A 351 29.46 -37.41 -45.84
C SER A 351 29.89 -36.04 -45.26
N SER A 352 31.18 -35.78 -45.43
CA SER A 352 31.86 -34.51 -45.15
C SER A 352 31.37 -33.45 -46.14
N GLU A 353 30.38 -32.66 -45.75
CA GLU A 353 30.11 -31.37 -46.42
C GLU A 353 30.52 -30.25 -45.49
N SER A 354 31.56 -29.55 -45.95
CA SER A 354 32.12 -28.35 -45.34
C SER A 354 31.08 -27.24 -45.27
N LEU A 355 30.69 -26.81 -44.08
CA LEU A 355 29.92 -25.62 -43.82
C LEU A 355 30.71 -24.41 -44.33
N GLU A 356 30.31 -23.81 -45.43
CA GLU A 356 30.87 -22.56 -45.94
C GLU A 356 30.51 -21.41 -44.98
N ILE A 357 31.56 -20.76 -44.44
CA ILE A 357 31.43 -19.58 -43.61
C ILE A 357 30.94 -18.41 -44.49
N PRO A 358 29.84 -17.72 -44.14
CA PRO A 358 29.34 -16.57 -44.89
C PRO A 358 30.41 -15.49 -45.13
N ALA A 359 30.42 -14.88 -46.30
CA ALA A 359 31.47 -13.99 -46.82
C ALA A 359 31.80 -12.78 -45.91
N PHE A 360 30.86 -12.32 -45.08
CA PHE A 360 31.06 -11.19 -44.17
C PHE A 360 31.87 -11.53 -42.90
N LEU A 361 32.14 -12.80 -42.62
CA LEU A 361 32.97 -13.23 -41.48
C LEU A 361 34.43 -13.52 -41.86
N ARG A 362 34.82 -13.37 -43.13
CA ARG A 362 36.21 -13.53 -43.56
C ARG A 362 37.01 -12.29 -43.22
N ARG A 363 37.64 -12.28 -42.04
CA ARG A 363 38.64 -11.25 -41.70
C ARG A 363 39.84 -11.33 -42.61
N ARG A 364 40.10 -10.27 -43.40
CA ARG A 364 41.40 -10.09 -44.11
C ARG A 364 42.52 -10.02 -43.06
N LYS A 365 43.43 -11.02 -43.11
CA LYS A 365 44.77 -10.84 -42.53
C LYS A 365 45.60 -10.05 -43.52
N LYS A 366 46.17 -8.97 -43.09
CA LYS A 366 47.43 -8.35 -43.54
C LYS A 366 48.33 -8.26 -42.35
#